data_2e40bd1674dce3e2de187f6192fa3c81
#
_entry.id   2e40bd1674dce3e2de187f6192fa3c81
#
_cell.length_a   1.000
_cell.length_b   1.000
_cell.length_c   1.000
_cell.angle_alpha   90.00
_cell.angle_beta   90.00
_cell.angle_gamma   90.00
#
_symmetry.space_group_name_H-M   'P 1'
#
loop_
_entity.id
_entity.type
_entity.pdbx_description
1 polymer ?
#
loop_
_entity_poly.entity_id
_entity_poly.type
_entity_poly.pdbx_seq_one_letter_code
_entity_poly.pdbx_strand_id
1 'polypeptide(L)'
;MMADQAVALITAGASGIGLTCARALSAEGYAVLTMDINATAVSAFKAEFGDQTAVVCDVSDAEQVLAAWGQLIESRGRIDVLINNAGIAGPQQPVEEIDVESWQQTINTDLNSAFYVTRLVVPLMKAQRSGVILNMSSSAGRHGCPLRSPYVAAKWAAIGLAQTWAMELGPWNIRVNALCPGSVGGERIDRVIERDATERGVDPEAIRNLYLRQSSLRAFASAEDIAVMVCFLVGPEIGRAHV
;
A
#
# COMPACT_ATOMS: atom_id res chain seq x y z
N MET A 1 19.36 -20.12 12.67
CA MET A 1 17.90 -20.33 12.84
C MET A 1 17.05 -19.16 12.29
N MET A 2 17.45 -18.56 11.14
CA MET A 2 16.65 -17.51 10.46
C MET A 2 16.12 -17.94 9.07
N ALA A 3 16.42 -19.15 8.61
CA ALA A 3 16.08 -19.59 7.25
C ALA A 3 14.61 -19.99 7.05
N ASP A 4 13.84 -20.18 8.11
CA ASP A 4 12.45 -20.69 8.03
C ASP A 4 11.36 -19.65 8.31
N GLN A 5 11.72 -18.43 8.74
CA GLN A 5 10.74 -17.40 9.05
C GLN A 5 10.18 -16.78 7.76
N ALA A 6 8.85 -16.74 7.61
CA ALA A 6 8.20 -16.08 6.51
C ALA A 6 8.49 -14.57 6.51
N VAL A 7 8.67 -14.00 5.32
CA VAL A 7 9.10 -12.60 5.14
C VAL A 7 8.02 -11.78 4.45
N ALA A 8 7.63 -10.66 5.05
CA ALA A 8 6.71 -9.69 4.49
C ALA A 8 7.42 -8.38 4.13
N LEU A 9 7.35 -7.96 2.87
CA LEU A 9 7.81 -6.66 2.40
C LEU A 9 6.61 -5.70 2.23
N ILE A 10 6.70 -4.52 2.84
CA ILE A 10 5.65 -3.50 2.82
C ILE A 10 6.25 -2.20 2.29
N THR A 11 5.72 -1.66 1.21
CA THR A 11 6.13 -0.32 0.73
C THR A 11 5.45 0.77 1.56
N ALA A 12 6.18 1.85 1.88
CA ALA A 12 5.75 2.89 2.84
C ALA A 12 5.26 2.27 4.17
N GLY A 13 6.03 1.31 4.68
CA GLY A 13 5.68 0.51 5.86
C GLY A 13 6.17 1.10 7.18
N ALA A 14 6.87 2.24 7.19
CA ALA A 14 7.44 2.81 8.40
C ALA A 14 6.48 3.77 9.14
N SER A 15 5.28 4.00 8.61
CA SER A 15 4.28 4.88 9.24
C SER A 15 2.84 4.48 8.90
N GLY A 16 1.88 5.03 9.64
CA GLY A 16 0.44 4.91 9.36
C GLY A 16 -0.04 3.47 9.17
N ILE A 17 -0.86 3.23 8.15
CA ILE A 17 -1.43 1.90 7.82
C ILE A 17 -0.30 0.88 7.62
N GLY A 18 0.76 1.25 6.90
CA GLY A 18 1.87 0.35 6.62
C GLY A 18 2.57 -0.16 7.89
N LEU A 19 2.84 0.72 8.85
CA LEU A 19 3.45 0.36 10.13
C LEU A 19 2.51 -0.51 10.98
N THR A 20 1.22 -0.19 10.99
CA THR A 20 0.23 -1.01 11.71
C THR A 20 0.16 -2.42 11.10
N CYS A 21 0.20 -2.55 9.76
CA CYS A 21 0.29 -3.83 9.09
C CYS A 21 1.60 -4.57 9.43
N ALA A 22 2.75 -3.85 9.48
CA ALA A 22 4.03 -4.45 9.84
C ALA A 22 3.99 -5.02 11.27
N ARG A 23 3.44 -4.29 12.22
CA ARG A 23 3.28 -4.77 13.60
C ARG A 23 2.37 -5.99 13.70
N ALA A 24 1.24 -5.97 13.00
CA ALA A 24 0.31 -7.10 12.99
C ALA A 24 0.95 -8.35 12.38
N LEU A 25 1.63 -8.24 11.22
CA LEU A 25 2.32 -9.36 10.60
C LEU A 25 3.51 -9.86 11.43
N SER A 26 4.22 -8.96 12.12
CA SER A 26 5.29 -9.36 13.05
C SER A 26 4.73 -10.16 14.22
N ALA A 27 3.55 -9.79 14.76
CA ALA A 27 2.87 -10.55 15.80
C ALA A 27 2.42 -11.95 15.32
N GLU A 28 2.10 -12.10 14.03
CA GLU A 28 1.82 -13.39 13.38
C GLU A 28 3.10 -14.19 13.02
N GLY A 29 4.28 -13.70 13.40
CA GLY A 29 5.54 -14.39 13.22
C GLY A 29 6.28 -14.08 11.92
N TYR A 30 5.86 -13.13 11.11
CA TYR A 30 6.59 -12.71 9.92
C TYR A 30 7.82 -11.86 10.27
N ALA A 31 8.92 -12.05 9.57
CA ALA A 31 9.96 -11.03 9.48
C ALA A 31 9.46 -9.91 8.57
N VAL A 32 9.44 -8.66 9.07
CA VAL A 32 8.91 -7.53 8.32
C VAL A 32 10.02 -6.67 7.73
N LEU A 33 9.86 -6.28 6.47
CA LEU A 33 10.78 -5.42 5.73
C LEU A 33 10.01 -4.22 5.18
N THR A 34 10.68 -3.07 5.04
CA THR A 34 10.06 -1.90 4.40
C THR A 34 11.02 -1.07 3.56
N MET A 35 10.48 -0.48 2.50
CA MET A 35 11.01 0.65 1.75
C MET A 35 10.13 1.86 2.07
N ASP A 36 10.70 2.93 2.62
CA ASP A 36 9.95 4.14 2.96
C ASP A 36 10.79 5.39 2.67
N ILE A 37 10.18 6.46 2.21
CA ILE A 37 10.88 7.71 1.87
C ILE A 37 11.29 8.50 3.11
N ASN A 38 10.64 8.27 4.25
CA ASN A 38 10.86 9.04 5.48
C ASN A 38 12.01 8.45 6.29
N ALA A 39 13.18 9.07 6.23
CA ALA A 39 14.38 8.60 6.92
C ALA A 39 14.20 8.50 8.47
N THR A 40 13.45 9.40 9.09
CA THR A 40 13.17 9.35 10.54
C THR A 40 12.29 8.15 10.87
N ALA A 41 11.24 7.90 10.08
CA ALA A 41 10.37 6.74 10.27
C ALA A 41 11.12 5.42 10.01
N VAL A 42 12.00 5.37 9.01
CA VAL A 42 12.89 4.22 8.75
C VAL A 42 13.79 3.94 9.94
N SER A 43 14.36 4.97 10.55
CA SER A 43 15.21 4.81 11.74
C SER A 43 14.41 4.26 12.93
N ALA A 44 13.19 4.76 13.16
CA ALA A 44 12.29 4.24 14.19
C ALA A 44 11.88 2.78 13.91
N PHE A 45 11.59 2.45 12.65
CA PHE A 45 11.26 1.08 12.23
C PHE A 45 12.44 0.11 12.51
N LYS A 46 13.66 0.52 12.18
CA LYS A 46 14.86 -0.28 12.48
C LYS A 46 15.04 -0.50 13.99
N ALA A 47 14.79 0.52 14.80
CA ALA A 47 14.86 0.39 16.26
C ALA A 47 13.83 -0.62 16.81
N GLU A 48 12.66 -0.74 16.18
CA GLU A 48 11.60 -1.67 16.58
C GLU A 48 11.81 -3.10 16.05
N PHE A 49 12.24 -3.26 14.78
CA PHE A 49 12.27 -4.54 14.08
C PHE A 49 13.68 -5.05 13.74
N GLY A 50 14.72 -4.25 13.92
CA GLY A 50 16.12 -4.58 13.64
C GLY A 50 16.74 -3.83 12.46
N ASP A 51 18.04 -3.68 12.44
CA ASP A 51 18.79 -2.81 11.51
C ASP A 51 18.62 -3.14 10.02
N GLN A 52 18.44 -4.41 9.69
CA GLN A 52 18.34 -4.88 8.30
C GLN A 52 16.90 -4.99 7.80
N THR A 53 15.94 -4.29 8.43
CA THR A 53 14.50 -4.43 8.13
C THR A 53 13.94 -3.28 7.29
N ALA A 54 14.66 -2.17 7.16
CA ALA A 54 14.16 -1.00 6.46
C ALA A 54 15.24 -0.27 5.67
N VAL A 55 14.85 0.33 4.54
CA VAL A 55 15.73 1.17 3.71
C VAL A 55 14.99 2.45 3.33
N VAL A 56 15.71 3.59 3.36
CA VAL A 56 15.20 4.86 2.83
C VAL A 56 15.14 4.74 1.31
N CYS A 57 13.95 4.87 0.74
CA CYS A 57 13.71 4.67 -0.69
C CYS A 57 12.46 5.44 -1.13
N ASP A 58 12.59 6.26 -2.16
CA ASP A 58 11.44 6.74 -2.91
C ASP A 58 11.01 5.64 -3.88
N VAL A 59 9.90 5.00 -3.59
CA VAL A 59 9.38 3.89 -4.41
C VAL A 59 8.81 4.34 -5.76
N SER A 60 8.65 5.65 -5.98
CA SER A 60 8.29 6.21 -7.29
C SER A 60 9.47 6.23 -8.28
N ASP A 61 10.69 5.98 -7.80
CA ASP A 61 11.93 5.92 -8.54
C ASP A 61 12.40 4.46 -8.70
N ALA A 62 12.39 3.96 -9.92
CA ALA A 62 12.74 2.56 -10.21
C ALA A 62 14.20 2.21 -9.89
N GLU A 63 15.13 3.17 -9.99
CA GLU A 63 16.55 2.96 -9.68
C GLU A 63 16.77 2.84 -8.17
N GLN A 64 16.11 3.72 -7.39
CA GLN A 64 16.14 3.61 -5.93
C GLN A 64 15.49 2.31 -5.45
N VAL A 65 14.39 1.87 -6.05
CA VAL A 65 13.77 0.58 -5.74
C VAL A 65 14.74 -0.57 -6.00
N LEU A 66 15.45 -0.57 -7.13
CA LEU A 66 16.43 -1.61 -7.45
C LEU A 66 17.60 -1.62 -6.44
N ALA A 67 18.11 -0.45 -6.06
CA ALA A 67 19.18 -0.34 -5.06
C ALA A 67 18.72 -0.79 -3.66
N ALA A 68 17.51 -0.39 -3.24
CA ALA A 68 16.93 -0.81 -1.97
C ALA A 68 16.63 -2.31 -1.92
N TRP A 69 16.19 -2.88 -3.05
CA TRP A 69 15.98 -4.32 -3.20
C TRP A 69 17.24 -5.12 -2.88
N GLY A 70 18.40 -4.78 -3.48
CA GLY A 70 19.67 -5.42 -3.17
C GLY A 70 19.96 -5.43 -1.67
N GLN A 71 19.84 -4.27 -1.01
CA GLN A 71 20.12 -4.13 0.43
C GLN A 71 19.21 -4.98 1.33
N LEU A 72 17.91 -5.08 0.98
CA LEU A 72 16.94 -5.80 1.82
C LEU A 72 16.95 -7.31 1.60
N ILE A 73 17.24 -7.78 0.39
CA ILE A 73 17.03 -9.17 0.00
C ILE A 73 18.31 -10.02 0.07
N GLU A 74 19.50 -9.41 -0.05
CA GLU A 74 20.78 -10.17 0.02
C GLU A 74 20.90 -11.05 1.28
N SER A 75 20.31 -10.63 2.40
CA SER A 75 20.36 -11.36 3.67
C SER A 75 19.22 -12.37 3.88
N ARG A 76 18.15 -12.31 3.10
CA ARG A 76 16.92 -13.08 3.35
C ARG A 76 16.63 -14.15 2.30
N GLY A 77 16.87 -13.88 1.03
CA GLY A 77 16.71 -14.82 -0.07
C GLY A 77 15.26 -15.25 -0.36
N ARG A 78 14.26 -14.72 0.39
CA ARG A 78 12.82 -15.03 0.23
C ARG A 78 11.92 -13.85 0.53
N ILE A 79 10.79 -13.80 -0.14
CA ILE A 79 9.63 -12.95 0.20
C ILE A 79 8.37 -13.80 0.09
N ASP A 80 7.58 -13.88 1.14
CA ASP A 80 6.34 -14.63 1.18
C ASP A 80 5.12 -13.74 0.99
N VAL A 81 5.22 -12.49 1.44
CA VAL A 81 4.15 -11.48 1.33
C VAL A 81 4.73 -10.18 0.78
N LEU A 82 4.08 -9.61 -0.22
CA LEU A 82 4.31 -8.24 -0.68
C LEU A 82 3.04 -7.42 -0.46
N ILE A 83 3.17 -6.29 0.23
CA ILE A 83 2.10 -5.29 0.36
C ILE A 83 2.53 -4.02 -0.36
N ASN A 84 1.96 -3.78 -1.53
CA ASN A 84 2.08 -2.52 -2.26
C ASN A 84 1.18 -1.48 -1.60
N ASN A 85 1.69 -0.84 -0.53
CA ASN A 85 0.93 0.10 0.30
C ASN A 85 1.26 1.57 -0.01
N ALA A 86 2.40 1.84 -0.62
CA ALA A 86 2.80 3.21 -0.92
C ALA A 86 1.73 3.97 -1.72
N GLY A 87 1.57 5.25 -1.39
CA GLY A 87 0.63 6.11 -2.10
C GLY A 87 0.47 7.47 -1.43
N ILE A 88 0.16 8.46 -2.24
CA ILE A 88 -0.12 9.84 -1.83
C ILE A 88 -1.58 10.20 -2.12
N ALA A 89 -2.06 11.30 -1.56
CA ALA A 89 -3.42 11.78 -1.85
C ALA A 89 -3.54 12.38 -3.26
N GLY A 90 -2.43 12.85 -3.81
CA GLY A 90 -2.42 13.63 -5.04
C GLY A 90 -3.05 15.02 -4.86
N PRO A 91 -3.17 15.77 -5.97
CA PRO A 91 -3.88 17.06 -5.99
C PRO A 91 -5.39 16.86 -5.77
N GLN A 92 -6.03 17.88 -5.22
CA GLN A 92 -7.49 18.00 -5.08
C GLN A 92 -7.94 19.25 -5.82
N GLN A 93 -8.10 19.13 -7.14
CA GLN A 93 -8.36 20.24 -8.05
C GLN A 93 -9.26 19.80 -9.20
N PRO A 94 -9.99 20.73 -9.86
CA PRO A 94 -10.61 20.47 -11.16
C PRO A 94 -9.61 19.93 -12.18
N VAL A 95 -10.06 19.11 -13.11
CA VAL A 95 -9.17 18.39 -14.03
C VAL A 95 -8.30 19.32 -14.88
N GLU A 96 -8.82 20.48 -15.27
CA GLU A 96 -8.15 21.53 -16.04
C GLU A 96 -7.05 22.28 -15.26
N GLU A 97 -7.07 22.20 -13.93
CA GLU A 97 -6.11 22.86 -13.05
C GLU A 97 -4.99 21.92 -12.56
N ILE A 98 -5.15 20.63 -12.80
CA ILE A 98 -4.12 19.65 -12.39
C ILE A 98 -2.90 19.79 -13.31
N ASP A 99 -1.77 20.20 -12.74
CA ASP A 99 -0.51 20.23 -13.49
C ASP A 99 0.02 18.83 -13.79
N VAL A 100 0.80 18.73 -14.89
CA VAL A 100 1.33 17.45 -15.36
C VAL A 100 2.28 16.80 -14.35
N GLU A 101 3.04 17.60 -13.61
CA GLU A 101 4.00 17.12 -12.62
C GLU A 101 3.28 16.45 -11.44
N SER A 102 2.25 17.08 -10.87
CA SER A 102 1.41 16.51 -9.81
C SER A 102 0.68 15.24 -10.26
N TRP A 103 0.21 15.23 -11.52
CA TRP A 103 -0.34 14.03 -12.13
C TRP A 103 0.68 12.89 -12.15
N GLN A 104 1.87 13.14 -12.73
CA GLN A 104 2.92 12.15 -12.86
C GLN A 104 3.42 11.65 -11.50
N GLN A 105 3.62 12.55 -10.54
CA GLN A 105 4.01 12.18 -9.18
C GLN A 105 3.00 11.22 -8.55
N THR A 106 1.70 11.50 -8.70
CA THR A 106 0.66 10.63 -8.15
C THR A 106 0.67 9.26 -8.84
N ILE A 107 0.74 9.21 -10.16
CA ILE A 107 0.80 7.95 -10.90
C ILE A 107 2.08 7.17 -10.57
N ASN A 108 3.22 7.83 -10.48
CA ASN A 108 4.48 7.16 -10.15
C ASN A 108 4.45 6.56 -8.74
N THR A 109 3.91 7.29 -7.76
CA THR A 109 3.87 6.82 -6.38
C THR A 109 2.78 5.78 -6.15
N ASP A 110 1.57 5.97 -6.68
CA ASP A 110 0.39 5.15 -6.34
C ASP A 110 0.18 3.94 -7.26
N LEU A 111 0.84 3.93 -8.43
CA LEU A 111 0.70 2.87 -9.43
C LEU A 111 2.03 2.27 -9.86
N ASN A 112 2.95 3.08 -10.41
CA ASN A 112 4.19 2.58 -10.97
C ASN A 112 5.08 1.93 -9.90
N SER A 113 5.07 2.43 -8.66
CA SER A 113 5.77 1.85 -7.53
C SER A 113 5.40 0.37 -7.30
N ALA A 114 4.11 0.05 -7.39
CA ALA A 114 3.63 -1.32 -7.23
C ALA A 114 4.22 -2.24 -8.32
N PHE A 115 4.31 -1.77 -9.56
CA PHE A 115 4.97 -2.50 -10.63
C PHE A 115 6.48 -2.64 -10.38
N TYR A 116 7.16 -1.57 -9.99
CA TYR A 116 8.62 -1.59 -9.78
C TYR A 116 9.04 -2.61 -8.71
N VAL A 117 8.30 -2.70 -7.62
CA VAL A 117 8.59 -3.67 -6.55
C VAL A 117 8.13 -5.08 -6.93
N THR A 118 6.91 -5.23 -7.47
CA THR A 118 6.35 -6.54 -7.82
C THR A 118 7.22 -7.29 -8.83
N ARG A 119 7.76 -6.60 -9.87
CA ARG A 119 8.63 -7.23 -10.87
C ARG A 119 9.90 -7.83 -10.29
N LEU A 120 10.38 -7.33 -9.16
CA LEU A 120 11.57 -7.85 -8.47
C LEU A 120 11.21 -9.01 -7.52
N VAL A 121 10.03 -8.96 -6.89
CA VAL A 121 9.56 -9.98 -5.95
C VAL A 121 9.09 -11.26 -6.67
N VAL A 122 8.40 -11.13 -7.79
CA VAL A 122 7.77 -12.25 -8.52
C VAL A 122 8.75 -13.38 -8.87
N PRO A 123 9.99 -13.15 -9.34
CA PRO A 123 10.93 -14.24 -9.60
C PRO A 123 11.23 -15.10 -8.37
N LEU A 124 11.36 -14.51 -7.18
CA LEU A 124 11.56 -15.24 -5.93
C LEU A 124 10.32 -16.07 -5.57
N MET A 125 9.13 -15.45 -5.60
CA MET A 125 7.87 -16.16 -5.31
C MET A 125 7.63 -17.32 -6.29
N LYS A 126 7.99 -17.16 -7.57
CA LYS A 126 7.91 -18.25 -8.56
C LYS A 126 8.86 -19.39 -8.23
N ALA A 127 10.10 -19.09 -7.83
CA ALA A 127 11.06 -20.08 -7.40
C ALA A 127 10.60 -20.82 -6.13
N GLN A 128 9.99 -20.10 -5.20
CA GLN A 128 9.36 -20.64 -3.98
C GLN A 128 8.09 -21.46 -4.27
N ARG A 129 7.43 -21.26 -5.42
CA ARG A 129 6.08 -21.74 -5.75
C ARG A 129 5.05 -21.38 -4.68
N SER A 130 5.20 -20.23 -4.09
CA SER A 130 4.34 -19.70 -3.03
C SER A 130 4.54 -18.20 -2.90
N GLY A 131 3.46 -17.47 -2.60
CA GLY A 131 3.51 -16.05 -2.31
C GLY A 131 2.14 -15.41 -2.22
N VAL A 132 2.08 -14.24 -1.60
CA VAL A 132 0.88 -13.40 -1.55
C VAL A 132 1.25 -11.96 -1.88
N ILE A 133 0.52 -11.35 -2.81
CA ILE A 133 0.67 -9.94 -3.17
C ILE A 133 -0.64 -9.22 -2.85
N LEU A 134 -0.58 -8.12 -2.10
CA LEU A 134 -1.70 -7.23 -1.82
C LEU A 134 -1.43 -5.85 -2.40
N ASN A 135 -2.33 -5.37 -3.27
CA ASN A 135 -2.31 -3.99 -3.75
C ASN A 135 -3.28 -3.15 -2.90
N MET A 136 -2.76 -2.11 -2.23
CA MET A 136 -3.59 -1.16 -1.49
C MET A 136 -4.24 -0.18 -2.47
N SER A 137 -5.47 -0.51 -2.86
CA SER A 137 -6.33 0.38 -3.62
C SER A 137 -7.06 1.34 -2.66
N SER A 138 -8.29 1.66 -2.95
CA SER A 138 -9.17 2.52 -2.15
C SER A 138 -10.62 2.26 -2.58
N SER A 139 -11.60 2.68 -1.80
CA SER A 139 -12.98 2.82 -2.28
C SER A 139 -13.05 3.69 -3.53
N ALA A 140 -12.19 4.72 -3.66
CA ALA A 140 -12.04 5.53 -4.88
C ALA A 140 -11.52 4.74 -6.11
N GLY A 141 -11.05 3.52 -5.94
CA GLY A 141 -10.77 2.58 -7.04
C GLY A 141 -12.02 1.85 -7.56
N ARG A 142 -13.20 2.11 -7.01
CA ARG A 142 -14.48 1.47 -7.38
C ARG A 142 -15.57 2.45 -7.81
N HIS A 143 -15.37 3.72 -7.58
CA HIS A 143 -16.28 4.80 -7.99
C HIS A 143 -15.52 6.09 -8.22
N GLY A 144 -16.12 7.03 -8.96
CA GLY A 144 -15.54 8.34 -9.19
C GLY A 144 -15.44 9.16 -7.90
N CYS A 145 -14.36 9.93 -7.78
CA CYS A 145 -14.14 10.87 -6.69
C CYS A 145 -13.77 12.23 -7.31
N PRO A 146 -14.67 13.21 -7.31
CA PRO A 146 -14.40 14.52 -7.88
C PRO A 146 -13.13 15.17 -7.32
N LEU A 147 -12.45 15.97 -8.12
CA LEU A 147 -11.23 16.70 -7.78
C LEU A 147 -9.98 15.80 -7.57
N ARG A 148 -10.06 14.48 -7.82
CA ARG A 148 -8.98 13.52 -7.50
C ARG A 148 -8.62 12.61 -8.67
N SER A 149 -8.64 13.12 -9.89
CA SER A 149 -8.47 12.33 -11.11
C SER A 149 -7.23 11.42 -11.11
N PRO A 150 -5.98 11.86 -10.79
CA PRO A 150 -4.83 10.98 -10.82
C PRO A 150 -4.88 9.89 -9.74
N TYR A 151 -5.36 10.23 -8.54
CA TYR A 151 -5.53 9.24 -7.47
C TYR A 151 -6.54 8.16 -7.85
N VAL A 152 -7.70 8.55 -8.36
CA VAL A 152 -8.74 7.62 -8.83
C VAL A 152 -8.20 6.73 -9.93
N ALA A 153 -7.53 7.29 -10.94
CA ALA A 153 -6.92 6.53 -12.03
C ALA A 153 -5.96 5.45 -11.48
N ALA A 154 -5.04 5.82 -10.59
CA ALA A 154 -4.10 4.90 -9.98
C ALA A 154 -4.79 3.80 -9.15
N LYS A 155 -5.81 4.14 -8.37
CA LYS A 155 -6.51 3.17 -7.50
C LYS A 155 -7.43 2.21 -8.29
N TRP A 156 -8.02 2.64 -9.40
CA TRP A 156 -8.68 1.75 -10.36
C TRP A 156 -7.67 0.80 -11.03
N ALA A 157 -6.54 1.33 -11.48
CA ALA A 157 -5.49 0.53 -12.09
C ALA A 157 -4.92 -0.53 -11.13
N ALA A 158 -4.77 -0.22 -9.84
CA ALA A 158 -4.31 -1.17 -8.83
C ALA A 158 -5.21 -2.41 -8.71
N ILE A 159 -6.53 -2.25 -8.90
CA ILE A 159 -7.48 -3.38 -8.95
C ILE A 159 -7.27 -4.20 -10.23
N GLY A 160 -7.17 -3.54 -11.39
CA GLY A 160 -6.92 -4.20 -12.67
C GLY A 160 -5.60 -4.99 -12.67
N LEU A 161 -4.53 -4.42 -12.09
CA LEU A 161 -3.26 -5.11 -11.91
C LEU A 161 -3.40 -6.34 -11.00
N ALA A 162 -4.14 -6.23 -9.88
CA ALA A 162 -4.34 -7.37 -9.00
C ALA A 162 -5.05 -8.53 -9.71
N GLN A 163 -6.08 -8.25 -10.49
CA GLN A 163 -6.81 -9.26 -11.27
C GLN A 163 -5.90 -9.89 -12.34
N THR A 164 -5.15 -9.07 -13.08
CA THR A 164 -4.23 -9.55 -14.13
C THR A 164 -3.13 -10.42 -13.53
N TRP A 165 -2.47 -9.94 -12.49
CA TRP A 165 -1.38 -10.69 -11.84
C TRP A 165 -1.89 -11.96 -11.13
N ALA A 166 -3.12 -11.97 -10.61
CA ALA A 166 -3.72 -13.18 -10.07
C ALA A 166 -3.83 -14.29 -11.12
N MET A 167 -4.22 -13.94 -12.36
CA MET A 167 -4.28 -14.88 -13.47
C MET A 167 -2.91 -15.36 -13.94
N GLU A 168 -1.94 -14.45 -14.04
CA GLU A 168 -0.57 -14.75 -14.48
C GLU A 168 0.22 -15.58 -13.46
N LEU A 169 0.01 -15.34 -12.17
CA LEU A 169 0.80 -15.91 -11.09
C LEU A 169 0.12 -17.10 -10.38
N GLY A 170 -1.16 -17.28 -10.56
CA GLY A 170 -1.92 -18.42 -10.02
C GLY A 170 -1.32 -19.79 -10.33
N PRO A 171 -0.82 -20.07 -11.57
CA PRO A 171 -0.15 -21.33 -11.89
C PRO A 171 1.13 -21.59 -11.06
N TRP A 172 1.69 -20.54 -10.43
CA TRP A 172 2.84 -20.61 -9.54
C TRP A 172 2.46 -20.68 -8.06
N ASN A 173 1.16 -20.85 -7.75
CA ASN A 173 0.63 -20.84 -6.38
C ASN A 173 0.89 -19.50 -5.66
N ILE A 174 0.81 -18.38 -6.39
CA ILE A 174 0.92 -17.02 -5.88
C ILE A 174 -0.46 -16.39 -5.94
N ARG A 175 -0.96 -15.92 -4.79
CA ARG A 175 -2.25 -15.22 -4.69
C ARG A 175 -2.03 -13.72 -4.83
N VAL A 176 -2.91 -13.04 -5.56
CA VAL A 176 -2.88 -11.58 -5.67
C VAL A 176 -4.27 -11.03 -5.41
N ASN A 177 -4.36 -10.04 -4.53
CA ASN A 177 -5.61 -9.36 -4.20
C ASN A 177 -5.43 -7.84 -4.15
N ALA A 178 -6.53 -7.11 -4.31
CA ALA A 178 -6.60 -5.68 -4.03
C ALA A 178 -7.48 -5.44 -2.80
N LEU A 179 -6.96 -4.68 -1.83
CA LEU A 179 -7.73 -4.19 -0.70
C LEU A 179 -8.16 -2.75 -0.97
N CYS A 180 -9.47 -2.47 -0.77
CA CYS A 180 -10.08 -1.19 -1.10
C CYS A 180 -10.63 -0.49 0.16
N PRO A 181 -9.76 0.05 1.04
CA PRO A 181 -10.21 0.75 2.22
C PRO A 181 -11.12 1.93 1.88
N GLY A 182 -12.10 2.20 2.74
CA GLY A 182 -12.80 3.47 2.80
C GLY A 182 -11.92 4.55 3.42
N SER A 183 -12.54 5.56 4.02
CA SER A 183 -11.82 6.58 4.77
C SER A 183 -11.26 5.98 6.05
N VAL A 184 -9.95 6.08 6.23
CA VAL A 184 -9.22 5.59 7.42
C VAL A 184 -8.82 6.79 8.26
N GLY A 185 -9.15 6.77 9.55
CA GLY A 185 -8.84 7.85 10.50
C GLY A 185 -7.34 8.10 10.62
N GLY A 186 -6.98 9.34 10.94
CA GLY A 186 -5.59 9.78 11.13
C GLY A 186 -5.23 11.00 10.28
N GLU A 187 -4.02 11.49 10.46
CA GLU A 187 -3.54 12.75 9.85
C GLU A 187 -3.75 12.84 8.32
N ARG A 188 -3.68 11.72 7.62
CA ARG A 188 -3.83 11.71 6.15
C ARG A 188 -5.25 12.14 5.73
N ILE A 189 -6.29 11.58 6.37
CA ILE A 189 -7.67 11.94 6.04
C ILE A 189 -7.99 13.35 6.52
N ASP A 190 -7.41 13.79 7.63
CA ASP A 190 -7.61 15.14 8.14
C ASP A 190 -7.07 16.17 7.13
N ARG A 191 -5.85 15.97 6.61
CA ARG A 191 -5.30 16.80 5.52
C ARG A 191 -6.14 16.78 4.24
N VAL A 192 -6.71 15.63 3.89
CA VAL A 192 -7.61 15.51 2.71
C VAL A 192 -8.89 16.33 2.93
N ILE A 193 -9.47 16.25 4.12
CA ILE A 193 -10.68 17.00 4.49
C ILE A 193 -10.43 18.51 4.46
N GLU A 194 -9.30 18.96 5.02
CA GLU A 194 -8.92 20.38 5.03
C GLU A 194 -8.74 20.92 3.61
N ARG A 195 -8.07 20.18 2.73
CA ARG A 195 -7.88 20.58 1.32
C ARG A 195 -9.20 20.62 0.56
N ASP A 196 -10.05 19.61 0.70
CA ASP A 196 -11.36 19.56 0.06
C ASP A 196 -12.27 20.71 0.54
N ALA A 197 -12.22 21.03 1.83
CA ALA A 197 -12.93 22.16 2.41
C ALA A 197 -12.45 23.50 1.84
N THR A 198 -11.14 23.68 1.73
CA THR A 198 -10.53 24.89 1.15
C THR A 198 -10.95 25.06 -0.31
N GLU A 199 -10.84 24.01 -1.12
CA GLU A 199 -11.18 24.04 -2.55
C GLU A 199 -12.66 24.36 -2.78
N ARG A 200 -13.55 23.85 -1.93
CA ARG A 200 -14.99 24.10 -2.05
C ARG A 200 -15.46 25.36 -1.32
N GLY A 201 -14.60 26.02 -0.56
CA GLY A 201 -14.98 27.20 0.25
C GLY A 201 -15.99 26.90 1.35
N VAL A 202 -15.90 25.71 2.00
CA VAL A 202 -16.83 25.27 3.05
C VAL A 202 -16.09 24.89 4.34
N ASP A 203 -16.84 24.74 5.44
CA ASP A 203 -16.29 24.31 6.73
C ASP A 203 -15.72 22.87 6.62
N PRO A 204 -14.48 22.62 7.11
CA PRO A 204 -13.90 21.26 7.20
C PRO A 204 -14.82 20.25 7.88
N GLU A 205 -15.58 20.63 8.88
CA GLU A 205 -16.53 19.73 9.57
C GLU A 205 -17.68 19.29 8.64
N ALA A 206 -18.12 20.15 7.74
CA ALA A 206 -19.10 19.77 6.71
C ALA A 206 -18.54 18.70 5.76
N ILE A 207 -17.28 18.82 5.38
CA ILE A 207 -16.58 17.83 4.56
C ILE A 207 -16.36 16.53 5.35
N ARG A 208 -15.91 16.60 6.61
CA ARG A 208 -15.78 15.44 7.49
C ARG A 208 -17.07 14.64 7.55
N ASN A 209 -18.19 15.31 7.74
CA ASN A 209 -19.50 14.69 7.76
C ASN A 209 -19.88 14.03 6.43
N LEU A 210 -19.47 14.58 5.27
CA LEU A 210 -19.66 13.93 3.97
C LEU A 210 -18.86 12.62 3.89
N TYR A 211 -17.61 12.60 4.32
CA TYR A 211 -16.80 11.38 4.35
C TYR A 211 -17.36 10.33 5.32
N LEU A 212 -17.82 10.74 6.50
CA LEU A 212 -18.47 9.84 7.47
C LEU A 212 -19.74 9.18 6.90
N ARG A 213 -20.53 9.95 6.12
CA ARG A 213 -21.76 9.43 5.49
C ARG A 213 -21.52 8.37 4.42
N GLN A 214 -20.30 8.23 3.91
CA GLN A 214 -19.95 7.15 2.96
C GLN A 214 -19.88 5.78 3.66
N SER A 215 -19.67 5.76 4.98
CA SER A 215 -19.73 4.55 5.80
C SER A 215 -21.11 4.39 6.44
N SER A 216 -21.68 3.19 6.38
CA SER A 216 -22.96 2.89 7.02
C SER A 216 -22.91 3.09 8.54
N LEU A 217 -21.76 2.80 9.16
CA LEU A 217 -21.54 3.00 10.60
C LEU A 217 -21.26 4.47 10.98
N ARG A 218 -21.15 5.38 9.99
CA ARG A 218 -20.79 6.78 10.22
C ARG A 218 -19.50 6.96 10.99
N ALA A 219 -18.55 6.09 10.77
CA ALA A 219 -17.22 6.10 11.38
C ALA A 219 -16.14 5.88 10.32
N PHE A 220 -14.96 6.43 10.54
CA PHE A 220 -13.77 6.05 9.80
C PHE A 220 -13.29 4.67 10.26
N ALA A 221 -12.75 3.88 9.34
CA ALA A 221 -11.98 2.70 9.70
C ALA A 221 -10.71 3.12 10.45
N SER A 222 -10.19 2.25 11.29
CA SER A 222 -8.87 2.43 11.90
C SER A 222 -7.77 1.78 11.04
N ALA A 223 -6.51 2.09 11.31
CA ALA A 223 -5.40 1.38 10.69
C ALA A 223 -5.36 -0.09 11.12
N GLU A 224 -5.81 -0.37 12.33
CA GLU A 224 -5.95 -1.71 12.92
C GLU A 224 -6.99 -2.56 12.16
N ASP A 225 -8.14 -1.98 11.79
CA ASP A 225 -9.15 -2.67 10.97
C ASP A 225 -8.55 -3.11 9.63
N ILE A 226 -7.71 -2.26 9.04
CA ILE A 226 -7.01 -2.58 7.79
C ILE A 226 -5.97 -3.69 8.02
N ALA A 227 -5.21 -3.62 9.11
CA ALA A 227 -4.19 -4.62 9.42
C ALA A 227 -4.80 -6.01 9.68
N VAL A 228 -5.94 -6.09 10.38
CA VAL A 228 -6.68 -7.34 10.58
C VAL A 228 -7.09 -7.95 9.23
N MET A 229 -7.61 -7.15 8.31
CA MET A 229 -7.96 -7.62 6.96
C MET A 229 -6.72 -8.07 6.17
N VAL A 230 -5.60 -7.36 6.31
CA VAL A 230 -4.32 -7.77 5.69
C VAL A 230 -3.89 -9.13 6.23
N CYS A 231 -3.87 -9.35 7.55
CA CYS A 231 -3.53 -10.65 8.14
C CYS A 231 -4.43 -11.78 7.62
N PHE A 232 -5.74 -11.53 7.51
CA PHE A 232 -6.67 -12.50 6.92
C PHE A 232 -6.35 -12.81 5.46
N LEU A 233 -6.08 -11.77 4.64
CA LEU A 233 -5.80 -11.94 3.21
C LEU A 233 -4.46 -12.64 2.95
N VAL A 234 -3.47 -12.49 3.83
CA VAL A 234 -2.17 -13.19 3.69
C VAL A 234 -2.21 -14.59 4.30
N GLY A 235 -3.12 -14.84 5.23
CA GLY A 235 -3.29 -16.11 5.92
C GLY A 235 -3.76 -17.24 5.00
N PRO A 236 -3.75 -18.48 5.49
CA PRO A 236 -4.17 -19.65 4.73
C PRO A 236 -5.70 -19.78 4.61
N GLU A 237 -6.48 -19.09 5.44
CA GLU A 237 -7.94 -19.21 5.53
C GLU A 237 -8.66 -18.69 4.30
N ILE A 238 -8.12 -17.68 3.61
CA ILE A 238 -8.77 -17.10 2.43
C ILE A 238 -8.92 -18.10 1.27
N GLY A 239 -8.07 -19.13 1.24
CA GLY A 239 -8.18 -20.22 0.29
C GLY A 239 -8.18 -19.76 -1.17
N ARG A 240 -9.02 -20.41 -1.98
CA ARG A 240 -9.17 -20.16 -3.44
C ARG A 240 -10.41 -19.30 -3.66
N ALA A 241 -10.25 -17.97 -3.62
CA ALA A 241 -11.31 -17.07 -4.03
C ALA A 241 -11.47 -17.12 -5.55
N HIS A 242 -12.70 -17.38 -6.01
CA HIS A 242 -13.07 -17.13 -7.40
C HIS A 242 -13.58 -15.69 -7.52
N VAL A 243 -13.04 -14.94 -8.45
CA VAL A 243 -13.54 -13.63 -8.86
C VAL A 243 -14.32 -13.82 -10.16
#